data_63c89138b1cea6f0776819a2cf38265a
#
_entry.id   63c89138b1cea6f0776819a2cf38265a
#
_cell.length_a   1.000
_cell.length_b   1.000
_cell.length_c   1.000
_cell.angle_alpha   90.00
_cell.angle_beta   90.00
_cell.angle_gamma   90.00
#
_symmetry.space_group_name_H-M   'P 1'
#
loop_
_entity.id
_entity.type
_entity.pdbx_description
1 polymer ?
#
loop_
_entity_poly.entity_id
_entity_poly.type
_entity_poly.pdbx_seq_one_letter_code
_entity_poly.pdbx_strand_id
1 'polypeptide(L)'
;NVGINVATPLERLHVDGAIRIDGVSNLETATATLATTTQTSIDSFLATKFRSCKYTVQITDTVSSEYQVTEILLIHDGTNSYVTTYGIMHTGSAELATFDTDINLGNVRLLATGASANSTEYKITRISTLV
;
A
#
# COMPACT_ATOMS: atom_id res chain seq x y z
N ASN A 1 -20.42 -18.53 7.46
CA ASN A 1 -19.30 -17.73 6.98
C ASN A 1 -18.12 -18.67 6.66
N VAL A 2 -17.35 -18.35 5.64
CA VAL A 2 -16.13 -19.07 5.26
C VAL A 2 -14.92 -18.24 5.67
N GLY A 3 -14.03 -18.80 6.49
CA GLY A 3 -12.75 -18.22 6.85
C GLY A 3 -11.60 -18.99 6.18
N ILE A 4 -10.70 -18.28 5.52
CA ILE A 4 -9.44 -18.83 5.03
C ILE A 4 -8.34 -18.24 5.91
N ASN A 5 -7.68 -19.09 6.70
CA ASN A 5 -6.73 -18.69 7.73
C ASN A 5 -7.34 -17.79 8.83
N VAL A 6 -8.67 -17.86 9.03
CA VAL A 6 -9.40 -17.07 10.02
C VAL A 6 -10.32 -18.01 10.84
N ALA A 7 -10.11 -18.08 12.14
CA ALA A 7 -10.90 -18.95 13.02
C ALA A 7 -12.32 -18.42 13.28
N THR A 8 -12.49 -17.10 13.30
CA THR A 8 -13.79 -16.45 13.56
C THR A 8 -14.09 -15.45 12.44
N PRO A 9 -14.66 -15.91 11.29
CA PRO A 9 -14.94 -15.02 10.18
C PRO A 9 -16.04 -14.00 10.52
N LEU A 10 -15.74 -12.74 10.27
CA LEU A 10 -16.67 -11.62 10.50
C LEU A 10 -17.58 -11.36 9.30
N GLU A 11 -17.20 -11.85 8.11
CA GLU A 11 -17.95 -11.71 6.87
C GLU A 11 -18.23 -13.09 6.25
N ARG A 12 -19.08 -13.13 5.22
CA ARG A 12 -19.42 -14.39 4.52
C ARG A 12 -18.18 -15.08 3.97
N LEU A 13 -17.21 -14.31 3.47
CA LEU A 13 -15.86 -14.77 3.13
C LEU A 13 -14.86 -13.84 3.82
N HIS A 14 -14.06 -14.38 4.71
CA HIS A 14 -13.00 -13.66 5.42
C HIS A 14 -11.67 -14.37 5.16
N VAL A 15 -10.75 -13.69 4.48
CA VAL A 15 -9.42 -14.22 4.11
C VAL A 15 -8.35 -13.42 4.84
N ASP A 16 -7.51 -14.10 5.61
CA ASP A 16 -6.27 -13.56 6.14
C ASP A 16 -5.13 -14.03 5.25
N GLY A 17 -4.68 -13.15 4.34
CA GLY A 17 -3.66 -13.43 3.35
C GLY A 17 -4.02 -12.94 1.96
N ALA A 18 -3.26 -13.38 0.98
CA ALA A 18 -3.44 -13.01 -0.41
C ALA A 18 -4.49 -13.87 -1.11
N ILE A 19 -5.25 -13.24 -2.00
CA ILE A 19 -6.13 -13.95 -2.95
C ILE A 19 -5.46 -13.91 -4.32
N ARG A 20 -5.16 -15.08 -4.89
CA ARG A 20 -4.64 -15.21 -6.25
C ARG A 20 -5.77 -15.52 -7.21
N ILE A 21 -5.79 -14.81 -8.33
CA ILE A 21 -6.74 -15.01 -9.42
C ILE A 21 -5.96 -15.53 -10.61
N ASP A 22 -6.14 -16.81 -10.92
CA ASP A 22 -5.39 -17.56 -11.93
C ASP A 22 -3.86 -17.42 -11.73
N GLY A 23 -3.11 -17.46 -12.81
CA GLY A 23 -1.68 -17.16 -12.84
C GLY A 23 -1.39 -15.69 -13.20
N VAL A 24 -2.30 -14.77 -12.94
CA VAL A 24 -2.24 -13.39 -13.45
C VAL A 24 -2.11 -12.37 -12.34
N SER A 25 -2.96 -12.39 -11.33
CA SER A 25 -3.00 -11.33 -10.33
C SER A 25 -3.22 -11.81 -8.90
N ASN A 26 -2.79 -10.95 -7.95
CA ASN A 26 -3.07 -11.11 -6.53
C ASN A 26 -3.79 -9.87 -5.99
N LEU A 27 -4.71 -10.09 -5.05
CA LEU A 27 -5.25 -9.07 -4.16
C LEU A 27 -4.64 -9.27 -2.78
N GLU A 28 -3.99 -8.25 -2.25
CA GLU A 28 -3.29 -8.28 -0.97
C GLU A 28 -3.53 -6.99 -0.19
N THR A 29 -3.39 -7.06 1.13
CA THR A 29 -3.48 -5.90 2.02
C THR A 29 -2.22 -5.79 2.89
N ALA A 30 -1.93 -4.58 3.33
CA ALA A 30 -0.86 -4.29 4.27
C ALA A 30 -1.23 -3.11 5.15
N THR A 31 -0.56 -2.99 6.29
CA THR A 31 -0.68 -1.84 7.18
C THR A 31 0.70 -1.36 7.61
N ALA A 32 0.83 -0.06 7.84
CA ALA A 32 2.02 0.53 8.42
C ALA A 32 1.62 1.69 9.32
N THR A 33 2.37 1.91 10.40
CA THR A 33 2.21 3.08 11.27
C THR A 33 3.55 3.76 11.42
N LEU A 34 3.62 5.03 11.07
CA LEU A 34 4.84 5.83 11.09
C LEU A 34 4.61 7.12 11.87
N ALA A 35 5.64 7.59 12.54
CA ALA A 35 5.64 8.87 13.27
C ALA A 35 6.91 9.66 12.89
N THR A 36 7.10 9.88 11.59
CA THR A 36 8.30 10.51 11.03
C THR A 36 8.01 11.22 9.72
N THR A 37 8.79 12.24 9.42
CA THR A 37 8.83 12.90 8.11
C THR A 37 9.92 12.33 7.20
N THR A 38 10.68 11.34 7.67
CA THR A 38 11.69 10.64 6.86
C THR A 38 11.00 9.64 5.94
N GLN A 39 11.37 9.64 4.66
CA GLN A 39 10.86 8.69 3.68
C GLN A 39 11.11 7.25 4.14
N THR A 40 10.06 6.46 4.20
CA THR A 40 10.08 5.10 4.76
C THR A 40 9.26 4.15 3.89
N SER A 41 9.72 2.92 3.73
CA SER A 41 8.96 1.87 3.04
C SER A 41 7.73 1.47 3.85
N ILE A 42 6.57 1.49 3.21
CA ILE A 42 5.29 1.06 3.81
C ILE A 42 4.76 -0.25 3.22
N ASP A 43 5.26 -0.66 2.07
CA ASP A 43 4.96 -1.94 1.43
C ASP A 43 6.09 -2.35 0.50
N SER A 44 6.24 -3.66 0.27
CA SER A 44 7.23 -4.19 -0.64
C SER A 44 6.80 -5.52 -1.23
N PHE A 45 7.35 -5.86 -2.39
CA PHE A 45 7.18 -7.16 -3.02
C PHE A 45 8.42 -7.53 -3.83
N LEU A 46 8.62 -8.84 -4.07
CA LEU A 46 9.72 -9.31 -4.90
C LEU A 46 9.55 -8.85 -6.36
N ALA A 47 10.60 -8.25 -6.92
CA ALA A 47 10.65 -7.85 -8.32
C ALA A 47 10.48 -9.04 -9.28
N THR A 48 10.83 -10.24 -8.84
CA THR A 48 10.66 -11.49 -9.60
C THR A 48 9.23 -12.04 -9.56
N LYS A 49 8.37 -11.53 -8.68
CA LYS A 49 7.00 -12.03 -8.52
C LYS A 49 5.98 -11.18 -9.25
N PHE A 50 6.00 -9.87 -9.06
CA PHE A 50 5.03 -8.96 -9.68
C PHE A 50 5.73 -7.92 -10.55
N ARG A 51 5.11 -7.59 -11.69
CA ARG A 51 5.60 -6.56 -12.63
C ARG A 51 5.03 -5.18 -12.31
N SER A 52 3.76 -5.13 -11.96
CA SER A 52 3.04 -3.89 -11.72
C SER A 52 1.98 -4.08 -10.66
N CYS A 53 1.53 -2.98 -10.07
CA CYS A 53 0.43 -3.00 -9.13
C CYS A 53 -0.32 -1.68 -9.09
N LYS A 54 -1.56 -1.76 -8.61
CA LYS A 54 -2.39 -0.64 -8.24
C LYS A 54 -2.61 -0.67 -6.74
N TYR A 55 -2.37 0.47 -6.10
CA TYR A 55 -2.64 0.68 -4.68
C TYR A 55 -3.84 1.58 -4.49
N THR A 56 -4.63 1.28 -3.46
CA THR A 56 -5.45 2.26 -2.75
C THR A 56 -4.88 2.37 -1.34
N VAL A 57 -4.45 3.56 -0.97
CA VAL A 57 -3.86 3.84 0.34
C VAL A 57 -4.77 4.79 1.11
N GLN A 58 -5.28 4.35 2.25
CA GLN A 58 -5.98 5.18 3.21
C GLN A 58 -5.01 5.61 4.30
N ILE A 59 -4.92 6.90 4.56
CA ILE A 59 -3.98 7.51 5.49
C ILE A 59 -4.78 8.20 6.59
N THR A 60 -4.42 7.93 7.83
CA THR A 60 -5.03 8.56 9.00
C THR A 60 -3.96 9.18 9.88
N ASP A 61 -3.99 10.51 10.03
CA ASP A 61 -3.26 11.18 11.09
C ASP A 61 -4.07 11.03 12.38
N THR A 62 -3.58 10.21 13.30
CA THR A 62 -4.31 9.87 14.53
C THR A 62 -4.25 10.98 15.58
N VAL A 63 -3.39 11.98 15.41
CA VAL A 63 -3.26 13.12 16.32
C VAL A 63 -4.21 14.25 15.91
N SER A 64 -4.22 14.61 14.62
CA SER A 64 -5.09 15.68 14.10
C SER A 64 -6.49 15.21 13.72
N SER A 65 -6.71 13.89 13.63
CA SER A 65 -7.95 13.27 13.13
C SER A 65 -8.26 13.73 11.69
N GLU A 66 -7.24 13.77 10.87
CA GLU A 66 -7.34 14.06 9.43
C GLU A 66 -7.11 12.78 8.61
N TYR A 67 -7.71 12.74 7.44
CA TYR A 67 -7.76 11.54 6.60
C TYR A 67 -7.41 11.89 5.16
N GLN A 68 -6.76 10.93 4.48
CA GLN A 68 -6.48 11.00 3.05
C GLN A 68 -6.69 9.64 2.41
N VAL A 69 -7.15 9.63 1.16
CA VAL A 69 -7.09 8.46 0.29
C VAL A 69 -6.35 8.84 -0.99
N THR A 70 -5.50 7.93 -1.46
CA THR A 70 -4.70 8.11 -2.69
C THR A 70 -4.67 6.81 -3.47
N GLU A 71 -4.85 6.89 -4.79
CA GLU A 71 -4.58 5.79 -5.70
C GLU A 71 -3.18 5.94 -6.31
N ILE A 72 -2.49 4.80 -6.50
CA ILE A 72 -1.10 4.76 -6.98
C ILE A 72 -0.96 3.64 -7.99
N LEU A 73 -0.38 3.94 -9.15
CA LEU A 73 0.11 2.93 -10.09
C LEU A 73 1.63 2.84 -10.01
N LEU A 74 2.13 1.61 -9.98
CA LEU A 74 3.55 1.32 -9.90
C LEU A 74 3.91 0.22 -10.91
N ILE A 75 5.02 0.41 -11.62
CA ILE A 75 5.62 -0.58 -12.51
C ILE A 75 7.14 -0.53 -12.39
N HIS A 76 7.80 -1.64 -12.68
CA HIS A 76 9.26 -1.70 -12.73
C HIS A 76 9.74 -2.56 -13.91
N ASP A 77 11.00 -2.38 -14.31
CA ASP A 77 11.66 -3.17 -15.35
C ASP A 77 12.67 -4.20 -14.80
N GLY A 78 12.77 -4.30 -13.48
CA GLY A 78 13.73 -5.13 -12.76
C GLY A 78 14.96 -4.35 -12.26
N THR A 79 15.19 -3.17 -12.80
CA THR A 79 16.30 -2.26 -12.42
C THR A 79 15.77 -0.95 -11.88
N ASN A 80 14.79 -0.37 -12.54
CA ASN A 80 14.16 0.88 -12.16
C ASN A 80 12.68 0.67 -11.87
N SER A 81 12.14 1.45 -10.95
CA SER A 81 10.71 1.49 -10.65
C SER A 81 10.14 2.87 -10.94
N TYR A 82 8.87 2.90 -11.29
CA TYR A 82 8.13 4.09 -11.71
C TYR A 82 6.80 4.12 -11.00
N VAL A 83 6.39 5.30 -10.54
CA VAL A 83 5.15 5.48 -9.79
C VAL A 83 4.44 6.74 -10.25
N THR A 84 3.11 6.69 -10.25
CA THR A 84 2.26 7.86 -10.35
C THR A 84 1.16 7.80 -9.30
N THR A 85 0.87 8.95 -8.72
CA THR A 85 -0.23 9.12 -7.74
C THR A 85 -1.36 9.90 -8.39
N TYR A 86 -2.59 9.50 -8.10
CA TYR A 86 -3.79 10.15 -8.62
C TYR A 86 -4.97 9.92 -7.68
N GLY A 87 -6.12 10.55 -7.95
CA GLY A 87 -7.32 10.39 -7.15
C GLY A 87 -7.13 10.78 -5.68
N ILE A 88 -6.32 11.82 -5.43
CA ILE A 88 -5.99 12.25 -4.07
C ILE A 88 -7.13 13.06 -3.48
N MET A 89 -7.63 12.63 -2.32
CA MET A 89 -8.59 13.39 -1.51
C MET A 89 -8.13 13.42 -0.06
N HIS A 90 -8.28 14.57 0.58
CA HIS A 90 -7.98 14.73 2.01
C HIS A 90 -9.01 15.63 2.70
N THR A 91 -9.23 15.36 3.97
CA THR A 91 -10.22 16.11 4.78
C THR A 91 -9.64 17.40 5.37
N GLY A 92 -8.33 17.46 5.55
CA GLY A 92 -7.63 18.63 6.05
C GLY A 92 -7.25 19.63 4.95
N SER A 93 -6.41 20.60 5.27
CA SER A 93 -5.99 21.66 4.35
C SER A 93 -4.87 21.24 3.39
N ALA A 94 -4.20 20.11 3.66
CA ALA A 94 -3.06 19.62 2.89
C ALA A 94 -3.00 18.09 2.89
N GLU A 95 -2.23 17.55 1.96
CA GLU A 95 -1.91 16.11 1.92
C GLU A 95 -1.17 15.68 3.18
N LEU A 96 -1.52 14.49 3.68
CA LEU A 96 -0.88 13.88 4.87
C LEU A 96 0.43 13.17 4.52
N ALA A 97 0.58 12.69 3.29
CA ALA A 97 1.78 12.01 2.83
C ALA A 97 1.91 12.09 1.31
N THR A 98 3.15 11.98 0.84
CA THR A 98 3.51 11.79 -0.56
C THR A 98 4.22 10.45 -0.74
N PHE A 99 4.27 9.96 -1.99
CA PHE A 99 4.74 8.61 -2.28
C PHE A 99 5.81 8.60 -3.37
N ASP A 100 6.70 7.62 -3.27
CA ASP A 100 7.73 7.33 -4.25
C ASP A 100 7.97 5.81 -4.27
N THR A 101 8.86 5.34 -5.13
CA THR A 101 9.21 3.94 -5.26
C THR A 101 10.70 3.76 -5.51
N ASP A 102 11.24 2.63 -5.06
CA ASP A 102 12.58 2.18 -5.43
C ASP A 102 12.64 0.65 -5.51
N ILE A 103 13.79 0.15 -5.92
CA ILE A 103 14.14 -1.28 -5.81
C ILE A 103 15.34 -1.39 -4.88
N ASN A 104 15.17 -2.14 -3.80
CA ASN A 104 16.21 -2.37 -2.81
C ASN A 104 16.35 -3.86 -2.53
N LEU A 105 17.55 -4.41 -2.77
CA LEU A 105 17.86 -5.84 -2.54
C LEU A 105 16.84 -6.78 -3.19
N GLY A 106 16.41 -6.49 -4.43
CA GLY A 106 15.45 -7.28 -5.18
C GLY A 106 13.98 -7.08 -4.79
N ASN A 107 13.68 -6.18 -3.87
CA ASN A 107 12.33 -5.81 -3.48
C ASN A 107 11.97 -4.46 -4.08
N VAL A 108 10.83 -4.41 -4.75
CA VAL A 108 10.18 -3.16 -5.14
C VAL A 108 9.44 -2.61 -3.93
N ARG A 109 9.72 -1.35 -3.57
CA ARG A 109 9.15 -0.74 -2.36
C ARG A 109 8.25 0.43 -2.72
N LEU A 110 7.14 0.55 -2.01
CA LEU A 110 6.35 1.78 -1.94
C LEU A 110 6.86 2.58 -0.74
N LEU A 111 7.31 3.80 -1.01
CA LEU A 111 7.88 4.71 -0.03
C LEU A 111 6.89 5.82 0.27
N ALA A 112 6.70 6.13 1.55
CA ALA A 112 5.88 7.24 2.00
C ALA A 112 6.71 8.27 2.73
N THR A 113 6.43 9.54 2.48
CA THR A 113 6.96 10.69 3.23
C THR A 113 5.81 11.39 3.91
N GLY A 114 5.72 11.30 5.23
CA GLY A 114 4.71 11.98 6.04
C GLY A 114 4.91 13.49 6.05
N ALA A 115 3.82 14.23 6.01
CA ALA A 115 3.84 15.70 6.12
C ALA A 115 4.18 16.19 7.53
N SER A 116 3.99 15.34 8.55
CA SER A 116 4.30 15.64 9.94
C SER A 116 4.87 14.40 10.65
N ALA A 117 5.40 14.60 11.86
CA ALA A 117 5.86 13.54 12.74
C ALA A 117 4.74 12.94 13.61
N ASN A 118 3.49 13.29 13.36
CA ASN A 118 2.34 12.70 14.04
C ASN A 118 2.25 11.20 13.73
N SER A 119 1.74 10.43 14.67
CA SER A 119 1.45 9.02 14.42
C SER A 119 0.43 8.91 13.29
N THR A 120 0.86 8.33 12.18
CA THR A 120 0.11 8.23 10.93
C THR A 120 -0.02 6.77 10.54
N GLU A 121 -1.25 6.33 10.35
CA GLU A 121 -1.59 4.94 9.97
C GLU A 121 -1.88 4.87 8.47
N TYR A 122 -1.27 3.88 7.81
CA TYR A 122 -1.47 3.56 6.40
C TYR A 122 -2.18 2.22 6.29
N LYS A 123 -3.36 2.20 5.70
CA LYS A 123 -4.07 0.97 5.31
C LYS A 123 -4.02 0.83 3.81
N ILE A 124 -3.47 -0.28 3.34
CA ILE A 124 -3.06 -0.48 1.96
C ILE A 124 -3.81 -1.66 1.37
N THR A 125 -4.46 -1.43 0.23
CA THR A 125 -4.98 -2.48 -0.64
C THR A 125 -4.17 -2.46 -1.93
N ARG A 126 -3.63 -3.61 -2.33
CA ARG A 126 -2.81 -3.76 -3.53
C ARG A 126 -3.39 -4.83 -4.44
N ILE A 127 -3.58 -4.50 -5.71
CA ILE A 127 -3.85 -5.45 -6.78
C ILE A 127 -2.58 -5.53 -7.63
N SER A 128 -1.94 -6.70 -7.65
CA SER A 128 -0.65 -6.90 -8.32
C SER A 128 -0.79 -7.82 -9.52
N THR A 129 -0.03 -7.55 -10.58
CA THR A 129 0.02 -8.39 -11.79
C THR A 129 1.38 -9.08 -11.85
N LEU A 130 1.37 -10.41 -12.07
CA LEU A 130 2.58 -11.22 -12.10
C LEU A 130 3.51 -10.84 -13.27
N VAL A 131 4.78 -11.15 -13.07
CA VAL A 131 5.81 -11.06 -14.12
C VAL A 131 5.51 -11.96 -15.30
#